data_c31b265589028736d77278de8924d3d5
#
_entry.id   c31b265589028736d77278de8924d3d5
#
_cell.length_a   1.000
_cell.length_b   1.000
_cell.length_c   1.000
_cell.angle_alpha   90.00
_cell.angle_beta   90.00
_cell.angle_gamma   90.00
#
_symmetry.space_group_name_H-M   'P 1'
#
loop_
_entity.id
_entity.type
_entity.pdbx_description
1 polymer ?
#
loop_
_entity_poly.entity_id
_entity_poly.type
_entity_poly.pdbx_seq_one_letter_code
_entity_poly.pdbx_strand_id
1 'polypeptide(L)'
;MVFTKRERIVFVLAGAALAVVLLVSYVLVPLWDARNAAKARKDKLAYEVSTANLLLQTSRQMKAKWREMVTNGMKNQREEADFQVLSAVDGWSKAEVMKLSAMIRQDRSASDSALPERYFHAAGEGNMKAVAGFIWRLETAKFPLRIQSLQIGSAKPGVDSLTVQIDFSTLYAPGGGQLPPAGGVKTASAGGQDK
;
A
#
# COMPACT_ATOMS: atom_id res chain seq x y z
N MET A 1 16.20 45.17 -66.79
CA MET A 1 17.00 43.92 -66.70
C MET A 1 16.15 42.82 -67.33
N VAL A 2 16.58 42.30 -68.48
CA VAL A 2 15.84 41.26 -69.25
C VAL A 2 16.38 39.94 -68.81
N PHE A 3 15.61 39.23 -67.97
CA PHE A 3 15.96 37.87 -67.54
C PHE A 3 15.94 36.91 -68.74
N THR A 4 17.00 36.12 -68.90
CA THR A 4 17.08 35.09 -69.91
C THR A 4 16.12 33.96 -69.63
N LYS A 5 15.62 33.23 -70.65
CA LYS A 5 14.63 32.15 -70.50
C LYS A 5 15.07 31.09 -69.45
N ARG A 6 16.36 30.88 -69.33
CA ARG A 6 16.95 29.90 -68.37
C ARG A 6 16.82 30.38 -66.90
N GLU A 7 17.02 31.69 -66.65
CA GLU A 7 16.91 32.28 -65.34
C GLU A 7 15.45 32.23 -64.85
N ARG A 8 14.47 32.44 -65.72
CA ARG A 8 13.05 32.35 -65.40
C ARG A 8 12.66 30.92 -64.92
N ILE A 9 13.21 29.89 -65.59
CA ILE A 9 12.94 28.49 -65.19
C ILE A 9 13.53 28.19 -63.82
N VAL A 10 14.74 28.66 -63.52
CA VAL A 10 15.37 28.50 -62.22
C VAL A 10 14.61 29.23 -61.11
N PHE A 11 14.12 30.43 -61.35
CA PHE A 11 13.32 31.14 -60.39
C PHE A 11 11.95 30.50 -60.11
N VAL A 12 11.30 29.94 -61.10
CA VAL A 12 10.06 29.22 -60.97
C VAL A 12 10.27 27.92 -60.19
N LEU A 13 11.36 27.19 -60.47
CA LEU A 13 11.72 25.97 -59.71
C LEU A 13 12.06 26.29 -58.25
N ALA A 14 12.83 27.29 -57.99
CA ALA A 14 13.18 27.77 -56.65
C ALA A 14 11.94 28.22 -55.87
N GLY A 15 11.04 28.96 -56.49
CA GLY A 15 9.76 29.37 -55.89
C GLY A 15 8.83 28.17 -55.58
N ALA A 16 8.76 27.20 -56.51
CA ALA A 16 8.00 25.97 -56.28
C ALA A 16 8.57 25.14 -55.10
N ALA A 17 9.88 24.99 -55.04
CA ALA A 17 10.53 24.31 -53.93
C ALA A 17 10.26 24.99 -52.57
N LEU A 18 10.31 26.32 -52.55
CA LEU A 18 10.05 27.11 -51.35
C LEU A 18 8.59 27.02 -50.93
N ALA A 19 7.65 27.04 -51.88
CA ALA A 19 6.23 26.83 -51.64
C ALA A 19 5.92 25.44 -51.05
N VAL A 20 6.60 24.39 -51.53
CA VAL A 20 6.46 23.03 -50.99
C VAL A 20 6.99 22.95 -49.55
N VAL A 21 8.14 23.54 -49.25
CA VAL A 21 8.70 23.58 -47.89
C VAL A 21 7.75 24.31 -46.94
N LEU A 22 7.21 25.45 -47.35
CA LEU A 22 6.25 26.19 -46.54
C LEU A 22 4.96 25.38 -46.30
N LEU A 23 4.45 24.70 -47.34
CA LEU A 23 3.26 23.88 -47.20
C LEU A 23 3.48 22.68 -46.25
N VAL A 24 4.61 22.02 -46.34
CA VAL A 24 5.00 20.95 -45.40
C VAL A 24 5.12 21.49 -43.97
N SER A 25 5.82 22.59 -43.79
CA SER A 25 6.07 23.15 -42.43
C SER A 25 4.80 23.71 -41.79
N TYR A 26 3.92 24.35 -42.55
CA TYR A 26 2.74 25.00 -41.99
C TYR A 26 1.49 24.11 -41.91
N VAL A 27 1.40 23.07 -42.73
CA VAL A 27 0.19 22.24 -42.80
C VAL A 27 0.45 20.84 -42.27
N LEU A 28 1.51 20.16 -42.72
CA LEU A 28 1.75 18.77 -42.30
C LEU A 28 2.25 18.65 -40.86
N VAL A 29 3.20 19.51 -40.44
CA VAL A 29 3.78 19.41 -39.09
C VAL A 29 2.71 19.63 -38.01
N PRO A 30 1.86 20.70 -38.04
CA PRO A 30 0.87 20.90 -36.99
C PRO A 30 -0.22 19.81 -36.97
N LEU A 31 -0.53 19.18 -38.12
CA LEU A 31 -1.46 18.06 -38.17
C LEU A 31 -0.90 16.81 -37.51
N TRP A 32 0.39 16.55 -37.65
CA TRP A 32 1.08 15.43 -37.00
C TRP A 32 1.18 15.66 -35.50
N ASP A 33 1.50 16.88 -35.08
CA ASP A 33 1.58 17.24 -33.65
C ASP A 33 0.20 17.14 -32.97
N ALA A 34 -0.84 17.59 -33.62
CA ALA A 34 -2.21 17.45 -33.13
C ALA A 34 -2.64 15.98 -32.97
N ARG A 35 -2.26 15.10 -33.91
CA ARG A 35 -2.53 13.66 -33.83
C ARG A 35 -1.72 13.01 -32.70
N ASN A 36 -0.45 13.36 -32.55
CA ASN A 36 0.41 12.82 -31.49
C ASN A 36 -0.05 13.30 -30.12
N ALA A 37 -0.46 14.57 -29.99
CA ALA A 37 -1.03 15.10 -28.75
C ALA A 37 -2.35 14.40 -28.37
N ALA A 38 -3.21 14.11 -29.35
CA ALA A 38 -4.45 13.37 -29.12
C ALA A 38 -4.18 11.93 -28.68
N LYS A 39 -3.20 11.25 -29.27
CA LYS A 39 -2.77 9.90 -28.85
C LYS A 39 -2.20 9.93 -27.43
N ALA A 40 -1.29 10.84 -27.13
CA ALA A 40 -0.70 10.97 -25.81
C ALA A 40 -1.74 11.23 -24.72
N ARG A 41 -2.77 12.05 -25.01
CA ARG A 41 -3.90 12.26 -24.09
C ARG A 41 -4.72 10.99 -23.88
N LYS A 42 -4.97 10.24 -24.95
CA LYS A 42 -5.71 8.97 -24.90
C LYS A 42 -4.96 7.92 -24.05
N ASP A 43 -3.65 7.79 -24.27
CA ASP A 43 -2.81 6.86 -23.53
C ASP A 43 -2.71 7.24 -22.05
N LYS A 44 -2.59 8.53 -21.74
CA LYS A 44 -2.61 9.04 -20.37
C LYS A 44 -3.92 8.74 -19.65
N LEU A 45 -5.05 9.00 -20.31
CA LEU A 45 -6.38 8.70 -19.76
C LEU A 45 -6.58 7.19 -19.57
N ALA A 46 -6.13 6.37 -20.51
CA ALA A 46 -6.19 4.90 -20.37
C ALA A 46 -5.37 4.41 -19.18
N TYR A 47 -4.18 4.99 -18.96
CA TYR A 47 -3.35 4.68 -17.79
C TYR A 47 -4.04 5.12 -16.48
N GLU A 48 -4.60 6.32 -16.42
CA GLU A 48 -5.33 6.81 -15.25
C GLU A 48 -6.54 5.93 -14.92
N VAL A 49 -7.31 5.52 -15.93
CA VAL A 49 -8.44 4.59 -15.75
C VAL A 49 -7.98 3.21 -15.27
N SER A 50 -6.90 2.68 -15.83
CA SER A 50 -6.36 1.38 -15.38
C SER A 50 -5.89 1.44 -13.92
N THR A 51 -5.20 2.50 -13.54
CA THR A 51 -4.74 2.72 -12.15
C THR A 51 -5.93 2.88 -11.20
N ALA A 52 -6.94 3.66 -11.59
CA ALA A 52 -8.16 3.82 -10.80
C ALA A 52 -8.90 2.48 -10.61
N ASN A 53 -8.99 1.65 -11.64
CA ASN A 53 -9.59 0.32 -11.55
C ASN A 53 -8.81 -0.62 -10.62
N LEU A 54 -7.48 -0.61 -10.65
CA LEU A 54 -6.65 -1.37 -9.71
C LEU A 54 -6.89 -0.93 -8.27
N LEU A 55 -6.94 0.37 -8.01
CA LEU A 55 -7.25 0.91 -6.68
C LEU A 55 -8.65 0.50 -6.21
N LEU A 56 -9.64 0.52 -7.09
CA LEU A 56 -11.00 0.08 -6.76
C LEU A 56 -11.06 -1.42 -6.45
N GLN A 57 -10.36 -2.26 -7.20
CA GLN A 57 -10.28 -3.70 -6.95
C GLN A 57 -9.61 -3.97 -5.60
N THR A 58 -8.47 -3.33 -5.33
CA THR A 58 -7.75 -3.46 -4.05
C THR A 58 -8.63 -2.99 -2.89
N SER A 59 -9.34 -1.87 -3.04
CA SER A 59 -10.28 -1.36 -2.03
C SER A 59 -11.43 -2.35 -1.76
N ARG A 60 -11.99 -2.98 -2.80
CA ARG A 60 -13.05 -4.01 -2.63
C ARG A 60 -12.53 -5.24 -1.89
N GLN A 61 -11.34 -5.72 -2.22
CA GLN A 61 -10.70 -6.84 -1.53
C GLN A 61 -10.41 -6.51 -0.06
N MET A 62 -9.87 -5.32 0.21
CA MET A 62 -9.65 -4.86 1.58
C MET A 62 -10.95 -4.77 2.38
N LYS A 63 -12.03 -4.22 1.79
CA LYS A 63 -13.35 -4.17 2.43
C LYS A 63 -13.93 -5.56 2.70
N ALA A 64 -13.68 -6.53 1.82
CA ALA A 64 -14.12 -7.90 2.04
C ALA A 64 -13.36 -8.55 3.22
N LYS A 65 -12.03 -8.45 3.21
CA LYS A 65 -11.18 -8.91 4.32
C LYS A 65 -11.52 -8.22 5.65
N TRP A 66 -11.78 -6.92 5.62
CA TRP A 66 -12.21 -6.18 6.79
C TRP A 66 -13.52 -6.72 7.38
N ARG A 67 -14.53 -6.92 6.52
CA ARG A 67 -15.81 -7.52 6.96
C ARG A 67 -15.62 -8.92 7.56
N GLU A 68 -14.76 -9.72 6.95
CA GLU A 68 -14.42 -11.04 7.46
C GLU A 68 -13.77 -10.97 8.86
N MET A 69 -12.81 -10.06 9.06
CA MET A 69 -12.16 -9.84 10.37
C MET A 69 -13.16 -9.36 11.42
N VAL A 70 -14.05 -8.43 11.06
CA VAL A 70 -15.10 -7.91 11.96
C VAL A 70 -16.08 -9.02 12.34
N THR A 71 -16.49 -9.85 11.38
CA THR A 71 -17.46 -10.94 11.62
C THR A 71 -16.82 -12.08 12.42
N ASN A 72 -15.55 -12.41 12.15
CA ASN A 72 -14.92 -13.62 12.66
C ASN A 72 -14.11 -13.42 13.94
N GLY A 73 -13.84 -12.20 14.39
CA GLY A 73 -13.01 -12.10 15.57
C GLY A 73 -12.65 -10.73 16.09
N MET A 74 -12.95 -9.65 15.40
CA MET A 74 -12.67 -8.32 15.93
C MET A 74 -13.64 -8.00 17.07
N LYS A 75 -13.10 -7.67 18.25
CA LYS A 75 -13.89 -7.33 19.42
C LYS A 75 -14.22 -5.85 19.46
N ASN A 76 -15.39 -5.53 20.01
CA ASN A 76 -15.87 -4.14 20.15
C ASN A 76 -15.36 -3.47 21.42
N GLN A 77 -15.01 -4.28 22.43
CA GLN A 77 -14.51 -3.81 23.70
C GLN A 77 -13.03 -4.10 23.84
N ARG A 78 -12.33 -3.16 24.47
CA ARG A 78 -10.88 -3.23 24.69
C ARG A 78 -10.48 -4.46 25.51
N GLU A 79 -11.21 -4.69 26.60
CA GLU A 79 -10.95 -5.78 27.54
C GLU A 79 -11.16 -7.15 26.90
N GLU A 80 -12.19 -7.27 26.05
CA GLU A 80 -12.45 -8.50 25.31
C GLU A 80 -11.37 -8.79 24.26
N ALA A 81 -10.85 -7.76 23.59
CA ALA A 81 -9.75 -7.89 22.65
C ALA A 81 -8.46 -8.32 23.37
N ASP A 82 -8.15 -7.70 24.51
CA ASP A 82 -7.01 -8.07 25.34
C ASP A 82 -7.13 -9.54 25.80
N PHE A 83 -8.28 -9.94 26.33
CA PHE A 83 -8.53 -11.32 26.76
C PHE A 83 -8.43 -12.33 25.63
N GLN A 84 -8.98 -12.01 24.47
CA GLN A 84 -8.90 -12.87 23.28
C GLN A 84 -7.45 -13.12 22.86
N VAL A 85 -6.63 -12.07 22.82
CA VAL A 85 -5.21 -12.18 22.47
C VAL A 85 -4.46 -13.00 23.49
N LEU A 86 -4.62 -12.68 24.77
CA LEU A 86 -3.94 -13.39 25.87
C LEU A 86 -4.26 -14.88 25.87
N SER A 87 -5.54 -15.24 25.76
CA SER A 87 -5.99 -16.64 25.77
C SER A 87 -5.53 -17.39 24.50
N ALA A 88 -5.56 -16.74 23.34
CA ALA A 88 -5.10 -17.35 22.10
C ALA A 88 -3.59 -17.64 22.13
N VAL A 89 -2.79 -16.66 22.55
CA VAL A 89 -1.32 -16.79 22.60
C VAL A 89 -0.92 -17.85 23.64
N ASP A 90 -1.57 -17.90 24.80
CA ASP A 90 -1.35 -18.94 25.80
C ASP A 90 -1.73 -20.32 25.25
N GLY A 91 -2.87 -20.44 24.56
CA GLY A 91 -3.29 -21.67 23.92
C GLY A 91 -2.32 -22.16 22.84
N TRP A 92 -1.82 -21.24 22.01
CA TRP A 92 -0.87 -21.58 20.94
C TRP A 92 0.50 -21.96 21.49
N SER A 93 0.99 -21.29 22.54
CA SER A 93 2.24 -21.65 23.18
C SER A 93 2.21 -23.07 23.77
N LYS A 94 1.10 -23.42 24.40
CA LYS A 94 0.88 -24.78 24.94
C LYS A 94 0.79 -25.83 23.84
N ALA A 95 0.09 -25.52 22.75
CA ALA A 95 -0.06 -26.44 21.62
C ALA A 95 1.26 -26.72 20.90
N GLU A 96 2.14 -25.74 20.82
CA GLU A 96 3.50 -25.90 20.22
C GLU A 96 4.58 -26.27 21.23
N VAL A 97 4.22 -26.52 22.49
CA VAL A 97 5.17 -26.87 23.58
C VAL A 97 6.24 -25.78 23.78
N MET A 98 5.87 -24.53 23.58
CA MET A 98 6.72 -23.38 23.83
C MET A 98 6.50 -22.87 25.26
N LYS A 99 7.59 -22.59 26.00
CA LYS A 99 7.51 -22.02 27.34
C LYS A 99 7.49 -20.49 27.25
N LEU A 100 6.32 -19.89 27.44
CA LEU A 100 6.21 -18.44 27.60
C LEU A 100 6.75 -18.04 28.98
N SER A 101 7.72 -17.14 29.01
CA SER A 101 8.31 -16.60 30.24
C SER A 101 7.63 -15.32 30.68
N ALA A 102 7.18 -14.49 29.74
CA ALA A 102 6.46 -13.26 30.04
C ALA A 102 5.52 -12.91 28.89
N MET A 103 4.37 -12.33 29.23
CA MET A 103 3.47 -11.66 28.31
C MET A 103 2.99 -10.37 28.96
N ILE A 104 3.44 -9.25 28.41
CA ILE A 104 3.22 -7.92 28.99
C ILE A 104 2.47 -7.08 27.98
N ARG A 105 1.40 -6.44 28.44
CA ARG A 105 0.72 -5.40 27.71
C ARG A 105 1.54 -4.12 27.75
N GLN A 106 1.80 -3.52 26.61
CA GLN A 106 2.47 -2.24 26.51
C GLN A 106 1.44 -1.14 26.28
N ASP A 107 1.37 -0.18 27.18
CA ASP A 107 0.57 1.02 26.98
C ASP A 107 1.40 2.03 26.17
N ARG A 108 1.46 1.83 24.85
CA ARG A 108 1.95 2.85 23.93
C ARG A 108 0.82 3.81 23.63
N SER A 109 1.11 5.10 23.67
CA SER A 109 0.17 6.13 23.22
C SER A 109 -0.28 5.78 21.82
N ALA A 110 -1.61 5.81 21.62
CA ALA A 110 -2.21 5.52 20.32
C ALA A 110 -1.50 6.35 19.24
N SER A 111 -0.95 5.69 18.27
CA SER A 111 -0.57 6.30 17.00
C SER A 111 -1.82 7.03 16.47
N ASP A 112 -1.63 8.10 15.69
CA ASP A 112 -2.67 8.90 15.03
C ASP A 112 -3.50 8.06 14.00
N SER A 113 -3.59 6.76 14.25
CA SER A 113 -4.31 5.77 13.45
C SER A 113 -5.81 5.87 13.73
N ALA A 114 -6.61 5.76 12.68
CA ALA A 114 -8.06 5.84 12.73
C ALA A 114 -8.72 4.72 13.57
N LEU A 115 -7.94 3.69 13.94
CA LEU A 115 -8.36 2.58 14.79
C LEU A 115 -7.40 2.46 15.98
N PRO A 116 -7.93 2.23 17.18
CA PRO A 116 -7.09 2.04 18.35
C PRO A 116 -6.38 0.69 18.30
N GLU A 117 -5.06 0.74 18.52
CA GLU A 117 -4.18 -0.41 18.57
C GLU A 117 -3.82 -0.76 20.02
N ARG A 118 -3.65 -2.05 20.26
CA ARG A 118 -3.16 -2.59 21.52
C ARG A 118 -1.85 -3.33 21.27
N TYR A 119 -0.84 -3.01 22.04
CA TYR A 119 0.51 -3.56 21.90
C TYR A 119 0.81 -4.58 23.00
N PHE A 120 1.43 -5.67 22.60
CA PHE A 120 1.83 -6.76 23.49
C PHE A 120 3.27 -7.13 23.22
N HIS A 121 3.96 -7.49 24.28
CA HIS A 121 5.27 -8.09 24.25
C HIS A 121 5.18 -9.49 24.81
N ALA A 122 5.66 -10.49 24.08
CA ALA A 122 5.77 -11.87 24.53
C ALA A 122 7.23 -12.34 24.43
N ALA A 123 7.68 -12.98 25.48
CA ALA A 123 8.99 -13.63 25.51
C ALA A 123 8.83 -15.10 25.89
N GLY A 124 9.62 -15.97 25.29
CA GLY A 124 9.55 -17.40 25.54
C GLY A 124 10.74 -18.17 25.01
N GLU A 125 10.76 -19.45 25.35
CA GLU A 125 11.79 -20.40 24.93
C GLU A 125 11.16 -21.65 24.32
N GLY A 126 11.80 -22.20 23.30
CA GLY A 126 11.37 -23.42 22.64
C GLY A 126 12.39 -23.93 21.64
N ASN A 127 12.17 -25.12 21.11
CA ASN A 127 12.96 -25.61 19.99
C ASN A 127 12.55 -24.92 18.68
N MET A 128 13.32 -25.07 17.62
CA MET A 128 13.04 -24.43 16.32
C MET A 128 11.65 -24.75 15.78
N LYS A 129 11.20 -25.99 15.94
CA LYS A 129 9.87 -26.42 15.49
C LYS A 129 8.76 -25.72 16.27
N ALA A 130 8.88 -25.62 17.59
CA ALA A 130 7.90 -24.96 18.45
C ALA A 130 7.80 -23.46 18.12
N VAL A 131 8.95 -22.81 17.94
CA VAL A 131 9.04 -21.40 17.58
C VAL A 131 8.40 -21.14 16.21
N ALA A 132 8.73 -21.94 15.21
CA ALA A 132 8.15 -21.80 13.86
C ALA A 132 6.64 -22.05 13.87
N GLY A 133 6.16 -23.07 14.57
CA GLY A 133 4.73 -23.35 14.73
C GLY A 133 3.99 -22.23 15.43
N PHE A 134 4.57 -21.64 16.46
CA PHE A 134 3.99 -20.52 17.18
C PHE A 134 3.87 -19.27 16.30
N ILE A 135 4.94 -18.91 15.57
CA ILE A 135 4.91 -17.77 14.63
C ILE A 135 3.86 -18.01 13.55
N TRP A 136 3.80 -19.22 12.99
CA TRP A 136 2.77 -19.58 12.01
C TRP A 136 1.35 -19.34 12.52
N ARG A 137 1.07 -19.73 13.78
CA ARG A 137 -0.25 -19.51 14.39
C ARG A 137 -0.55 -18.04 14.61
N LEU A 138 0.45 -17.22 14.96
CA LEU A 138 0.33 -15.78 15.07
C LEU A 138 -0.03 -15.13 13.72
N GLU A 139 0.63 -15.54 12.64
CA GLU A 139 0.38 -14.99 11.30
C GLU A 139 -0.94 -15.45 10.69
N THR A 140 -1.37 -16.68 11.01
CA THR A 140 -2.63 -17.25 10.52
C THR A 140 -3.81 -17.02 11.46
N ALA A 141 -3.66 -16.13 12.44
CA ALA A 141 -4.72 -15.80 13.38
C ALA A 141 -5.98 -15.28 12.67
N LYS A 142 -7.16 -15.72 13.12
CA LYS A 142 -8.45 -15.32 12.54
C LYS A 142 -8.89 -13.91 12.94
N PHE A 143 -8.20 -13.28 13.86
CA PHE A 143 -8.46 -11.91 14.29
C PHE A 143 -7.27 -11.00 13.92
N PRO A 144 -7.46 -9.67 13.84
CA PRO A 144 -6.42 -8.76 13.38
C PRO A 144 -5.25 -8.73 14.36
N LEU A 145 -4.18 -9.41 13.98
CA LEU A 145 -2.93 -9.46 14.74
C LEU A 145 -1.78 -9.10 13.80
N ARG A 146 -0.89 -8.22 14.23
CA ARG A 146 0.23 -7.76 13.45
C ARG A 146 1.52 -7.90 14.26
N ILE A 147 2.47 -8.64 13.75
CA ILE A 147 3.82 -8.73 14.31
C ILE A 147 4.55 -7.43 13.95
N GLN A 148 5.07 -6.75 14.97
CA GLN A 148 5.83 -5.50 14.83
C GLN A 148 7.34 -5.77 14.83
N SER A 149 7.78 -6.65 15.75
CA SER A 149 9.18 -7.01 15.92
C SER A 149 9.29 -8.48 16.30
N LEU A 150 10.28 -9.14 15.77
CA LEU A 150 10.62 -10.53 16.10
C LEU A 150 12.12 -10.64 16.30
N GLN A 151 12.52 -11.10 17.48
CA GLN A 151 13.91 -11.38 17.80
C GLN A 151 14.04 -12.84 18.22
N ILE A 152 14.94 -13.55 17.57
CA ILE A 152 15.22 -14.95 17.86
C ILE A 152 16.71 -15.07 18.19
N GLY A 153 17.01 -15.63 19.34
CA GLY A 153 18.37 -15.87 19.79
C GLY A 153 18.56 -17.33 20.21
N SER A 154 19.80 -17.80 20.23
CA SER A 154 20.11 -19.11 20.84
C SER A 154 20.15 -18.96 22.34
N ALA A 155 19.41 -19.80 23.06
CA ALA A 155 19.43 -19.83 24.52
C ALA A 155 20.75 -20.47 25.04
N LYS A 156 21.25 -21.51 24.35
CA LYS A 156 22.49 -22.20 24.66
C LYS A 156 23.19 -22.68 23.39
N PRO A 157 24.51 -22.44 23.24
CA PRO A 157 25.26 -22.96 22.10
C PRO A 157 25.22 -24.51 22.06
N GLY A 158 24.95 -25.07 20.87
CA GLY A 158 24.94 -26.51 20.63
C GLY A 158 23.66 -27.24 21.05
N VAL A 159 22.66 -26.55 21.56
CA VAL A 159 21.35 -27.12 21.94
C VAL A 159 20.27 -26.48 21.08
N ASP A 160 19.30 -27.28 20.62
CA ASP A 160 18.10 -26.76 19.92
C ASP A 160 17.15 -26.13 20.96
N SER A 161 17.60 -24.99 21.49
CA SER A 161 16.84 -24.15 22.40
C SER A 161 16.99 -22.68 21.98
N LEU A 162 15.90 -22.09 21.56
CA LEU A 162 15.83 -20.73 21.08
C LEU A 162 15.05 -19.86 22.06
N THR A 163 15.54 -18.65 22.28
CA THR A 163 14.82 -17.59 22.97
C THR A 163 14.13 -16.74 21.91
N VAL A 164 12.86 -16.42 22.13
CA VAL A 164 12.06 -15.61 21.21
C VAL A 164 11.48 -14.43 21.96
N GLN A 165 11.60 -13.26 21.37
CA GLN A 165 10.92 -12.04 21.81
C GLN A 165 10.10 -11.51 20.65
N ILE A 166 8.81 -11.30 20.88
CA ILE A 166 7.86 -10.88 19.84
C ILE A 166 7.08 -9.68 20.36
N ASP A 167 7.13 -8.59 19.62
CA ASP A 167 6.21 -7.47 19.80
C ASP A 167 5.13 -7.56 18.72
N PHE A 168 3.88 -7.53 19.14
CA PHE A 168 2.75 -7.58 18.22
C PHE A 168 1.63 -6.66 18.69
N SER A 169 0.78 -6.29 17.75
CA SER A 169 -0.39 -5.45 18.02
C SER A 169 -1.66 -6.09 17.52
N THR A 170 -2.76 -5.74 18.17
CA THR A 170 -4.11 -6.06 17.73
C THR A 170 -4.95 -4.81 17.60
N LEU A 171 -5.96 -4.86 16.75
CA LEU A 171 -6.93 -3.79 16.55
C LEU A 171 -8.24 -4.17 17.22
N TYR A 172 -8.92 -3.20 17.79
CA TYR A 172 -10.31 -3.35 18.20
C TYR A 172 -11.16 -2.20 17.62
N ALA A 173 -12.44 -2.44 17.40
CA ALA A 173 -13.34 -1.48 16.78
C ALA A 173 -14.37 -0.96 17.80
N PRO A 174 -14.11 0.13 18.52
CA PRO A 174 -15.11 0.71 19.38
C PRO A 174 -16.29 1.20 18.53
N GLY A 175 -17.50 0.71 18.82
CA GLY A 175 -18.70 1.11 18.10
C GLY A 175 -19.20 0.20 16.98
N GLY A 176 -18.81 -1.08 16.97
CA GLY A 176 -19.46 -2.09 16.10
C GLY A 176 -18.90 -2.25 14.71
N GLY A 177 -17.61 -1.98 14.50
CA GLY A 177 -16.92 -2.37 13.27
C GLY A 177 -17.21 -1.51 12.04
N GLN A 178 -17.68 -0.29 12.21
CA GLN A 178 -17.73 0.66 11.10
C GLN A 178 -16.31 0.92 10.59
N LEU A 179 -16.13 0.73 9.28
CA LEU A 179 -14.90 1.15 8.61
C LEU A 179 -14.66 2.64 8.91
N PRO A 180 -13.47 3.01 9.37
CA PRO A 180 -13.12 4.42 9.42
C PRO A 180 -13.34 5.02 8.03
N PRO A 181 -13.84 6.26 7.93
CA PRO A 181 -13.99 6.93 6.65
C PRO A 181 -12.63 6.85 5.93
N ALA A 182 -12.65 6.35 4.71
CA ALA A 182 -11.46 6.23 3.88
C ALA A 182 -10.70 7.57 3.97
N GLY A 183 -9.49 7.50 4.52
CA GLY A 183 -8.74 8.63 5.04
C GLY A 183 -8.89 9.86 4.18
N GLY A 184 -9.33 10.93 4.78
CA GLY A 184 -9.34 12.23 4.15
C GLY A 184 -7.91 12.53 3.72
N VAL A 185 -7.67 12.41 2.42
CA VAL A 185 -6.60 13.14 1.78
C VAL A 185 -6.88 14.59 2.16
N LYS A 186 -6.11 15.13 3.11
CA LYS A 186 -6.07 16.55 3.34
C LYS A 186 -5.64 17.16 2.01
N THR A 187 -6.60 17.50 1.18
CA THR A 187 -6.38 18.43 0.09
C THR A 187 -5.83 19.68 0.78
N ALA A 188 -4.52 19.88 0.63
CA ALA A 188 -3.90 21.14 0.98
C ALA A 188 -4.71 22.21 0.23
N SER A 189 -5.56 22.90 0.96
CA SER A 189 -6.22 24.10 0.51
C SER A 189 -5.11 25.07 0.15
N ALA A 190 -4.86 25.22 -1.14
CA ALA A 190 -4.08 26.33 -1.67
C ALA A 190 -4.87 27.60 -1.35
N GLY A 191 -4.60 28.16 -0.17
CA GLY A 191 -5.07 29.46 0.21
C GLY A 191 -4.44 30.49 -0.74
N GLY A 192 -5.20 30.91 -1.73
CA GLY A 192 -4.93 32.13 -2.45
C GLY A 192 -4.96 33.30 -1.46
N GLN A 193 -3.85 33.95 -1.29
CA GLN A 193 -3.80 35.31 -0.76
C GLN A 193 -3.62 36.25 -1.93
N ASP A 194 -4.74 36.80 -2.36
CA ASP A 194 -4.74 38.07 -3.05
C ASP A 194 -4.43 39.18 -2.02
N LYS A 195 -3.35 39.89 -2.28
CA LYS A 195 -3.17 41.31 -1.92
C LYS A 195 -2.14 41.91 -2.84
#